data_355acd2fb35e6e8895fce333ff646a7b
#
_entry.id   355acd2fb35e6e8895fce333ff646a7b
#
_cell.length_a   1.000
_cell.length_b   1.000
_cell.length_c   1.000
_cell.angle_alpha   90.00
_cell.angle_beta   90.00
_cell.angle_gamma   90.00
#
_symmetry.space_group_name_H-M   'P 1'
#
loop_
_entity.id
_entity.type
_entity.pdbx_description
1 polymer ?
#
loop_
_entity_poly.entity_id
_entity_poly.type
_entity_poly.pdbx_seq_one_letter_code
_entity_poly.pdbx_strand_id
1 'polypeptide(L)'
;MKSEERPYLIAITDDDQRVLESLGELLESAGYSVRLFNSAEAFLQANAVNEFDALISDVRMPGVDGIELQRRVGIERPQLPVILISAHTDVVLAGSSQPNNRGVFRKPVDAAELLEAIGAALKGIA
;
A
#
# COMPACT_ATOMS: atom_id res chain seq x y z
N MET A 1 -18.43 6.46 2.25
CA MET A 1 -18.15 6.12 3.63
C MET A 1 -18.22 4.61 3.85
N LYS A 2 -17.28 4.07 4.59
CA LYS A 2 -17.24 2.64 4.85
C LYS A 2 -18.28 2.26 5.89
N SER A 3 -18.96 1.14 5.65
CA SER A 3 -19.93 0.63 6.61
C SER A 3 -19.22 0.09 7.86
N GLU A 4 -19.86 0.23 9.02
CA GLU A 4 -19.33 -0.35 10.26
C GLU A 4 -19.31 -1.86 10.23
N GLU A 5 -20.11 -2.47 9.37
CA GLU A 5 -20.21 -3.92 9.26
C GLU A 5 -19.04 -4.55 8.49
N ARG A 6 -18.25 -3.73 7.85
CA ARG A 6 -17.16 -4.22 7.00
C ARG A 6 -15.88 -3.45 7.28
N PRO A 7 -14.82 -4.14 7.65
CA PRO A 7 -13.54 -3.45 7.86
C PRO A 7 -12.99 -2.92 6.54
N TYR A 8 -12.08 -1.95 6.65
CA TYR A 8 -11.35 -1.50 5.49
C TYR A 8 -10.49 -2.64 4.96
N LEU A 9 -10.40 -2.75 3.64
CA LEU A 9 -9.61 -3.77 2.96
C LEU A 9 -8.36 -3.13 2.36
N ILE A 10 -7.20 -3.62 2.76
CA ILE A 10 -5.91 -3.05 2.35
C ILE A 10 -5.13 -4.09 1.55
N ALA A 11 -4.65 -3.70 0.38
CA ALA A 11 -3.77 -4.53 -0.42
C ALA A 11 -2.32 -4.27 -0.02
N ILE A 12 -1.53 -5.33 0.05
CA ILE A 12 -0.10 -5.23 0.33
C ILE A 12 0.66 -5.98 -0.76
N THR A 13 1.62 -5.30 -1.41
CA THR A 13 2.47 -5.93 -2.41
C THR A 13 3.92 -5.87 -1.97
N ASP A 14 4.60 -7.01 -1.98
CA ASP A 14 6.01 -7.12 -1.64
C ASP A 14 6.48 -8.49 -2.12
N ASP A 15 7.68 -8.56 -2.69
CA ASP A 15 8.20 -9.84 -3.17
C ASP A 15 8.83 -10.68 -2.05
N ASP A 16 8.94 -10.14 -0.85
CA ASP A 16 9.42 -10.88 0.32
C ASP A 16 8.23 -11.39 1.12
N GLN A 17 8.04 -12.71 1.13
CA GLN A 17 6.91 -13.33 1.80
C GLN A 17 6.87 -13.02 3.30
N ARG A 18 8.03 -12.92 3.94
CA ARG A 18 8.09 -12.62 5.38
C ARG A 18 7.60 -11.22 5.67
N VAL A 19 7.92 -10.27 4.78
CA VAL A 19 7.43 -8.89 4.92
C VAL A 19 5.92 -8.86 4.75
N LEU A 20 5.40 -9.56 3.73
CA LEU A 20 3.96 -9.64 3.50
C LEU A 20 3.23 -10.15 4.74
N GLU A 21 3.71 -11.26 5.30
CA GLU A 21 3.06 -11.86 6.46
C GLU A 21 3.13 -10.96 7.68
N SER A 22 4.28 -10.33 7.89
CA SER A 22 4.48 -9.44 9.03
C SER A 22 3.58 -8.21 8.94
N LEU A 23 3.52 -7.58 7.77
CA LEU A 23 2.64 -6.43 7.57
C LEU A 23 1.17 -6.83 7.66
N GLY A 24 0.83 -8.00 7.09
CA GLY A 24 -0.53 -8.48 7.17
C GLY A 24 -0.99 -8.68 8.59
N GLU A 25 -0.16 -9.31 9.42
CA GLU A 25 -0.49 -9.52 10.83
C GLU A 25 -0.64 -8.20 11.58
N LEU A 26 0.24 -7.25 11.29
CA LEU A 26 0.17 -5.94 11.93
C LEU A 26 -1.16 -5.26 11.62
N LEU A 27 -1.54 -5.24 10.35
CA LEU A 27 -2.78 -4.58 9.94
C LEU A 27 -4.01 -5.29 10.44
N GLU A 28 -3.99 -6.63 10.44
CA GLU A 28 -5.10 -7.38 10.98
C GLU A 28 -5.28 -7.14 12.47
N SER A 29 -4.17 -7.00 13.21
CA SER A 29 -4.25 -6.70 14.64
C SER A 29 -4.85 -5.33 14.91
N ALA A 30 -4.78 -4.44 13.93
CA ALA A 30 -5.38 -3.11 14.04
C ALA A 30 -6.83 -3.06 13.53
N GLY A 31 -7.38 -4.20 13.13
CA GLY A 31 -8.78 -4.28 12.73
C GLY A 31 -9.03 -4.20 11.23
N TYR A 32 -8.01 -4.19 10.41
CA TYR A 32 -8.15 -4.13 8.96
C TYR A 32 -8.20 -5.53 8.36
N SER A 33 -8.84 -5.66 7.20
CA SER A 33 -8.72 -6.85 6.36
C SER A 33 -7.61 -6.62 5.35
N VAL A 34 -6.89 -7.68 4.98
CA VAL A 34 -5.77 -7.54 4.06
C VAL A 34 -5.83 -8.59 2.95
N ARG A 35 -5.28 -8.25 1.80
CA ARG A 35 -4.96 -9.22 0.75
C ARG A 35 -3.51 -9.01 0.36
N LEU A 36 -2.77 -10.11 0.28
CA LEU A 36 -1.34 -10.08 0.05
C LEU A 36 -1.04 -10.48 -1.38
N PHE A 37 -0.15 -9.72 -2.03
CA PHE A 37 0.30 -10.00 -3.38
C PHE A 37 1.83 -10.03 -3.39
N ASN A 38 2.41 -11.06 -4.00
CA ASN A 38 3.86 -11.19 -4.01
C ASN A 38 4.52 -10.44 -5.17
N SER A 39 3.74 -9.72 -5.96
CA SER A 39 4.26 -8.90 -7.04
C SER A 39 3.22 -7.86 -7.45
N ALA A 40 3.68 -6.80 -8.12
CA ALA A 40 2.77 -5.82 -8.69
C ALA A 40 1.91 -6.44 -9.77
N GLU A 41 2.49 -7.35 -10.56
CA GLU A 41 1.75 -8.02 -11.62
C GLU A 41 0.57 -8.83 -11.05
N ALA A 42 0.79 -9.51 -9.92
CA ALA A 42 -0.28 -10.27 -9.28
C ALA A 42 -1.42 -9.35 -8.83
N PHE A 43 -1.08 -8.18 -8.30
CA PHE A 43 -2.08 -7.20 -7.91
C PHE A 43 -2.87 -6.72 -9.13
N LEU A 44 -2.16 -6.37 -10.21
CA LEU A 44 -2.81 -5.87 -11.41
C LEU A 44 -3.69 -6.93 -12.06
N GLN A 45 -3.24 -8.19 -12.08
CA GLN A 45 -4.00 -9.29 -12.66
C GLN A 45 -5.26 -9.61 -11.88
N ALA A 46 -5.29 -9.30 -10.60
CA ALA A 46 -6.49 -9.52 -9.79
C ALA A 46 -7.64 -8.62 -10.23
N ASN A 47 -7.33 -7.51 -10.90
CA ASN A 47 -8.33 -6.59 -11.46
C ASN A 47 -9.37 -6.16 -10.43
N ALA A 48 -8.90 -5.89 -9.21
CA ALA A 48 -9.77 -5.62 -8.08
C ALA A 48 -9.47 -4.27 -7.42
N VAL A 49 -8.91 -3.33 -8.20
CA VAL A 49 -8.47 -2.05 -7.65
C VAL A 49 -9.60 -1.29 -6.96
N ASN A 50 -10.84 -1.49 -7.43
CA ASN A 50 -12.00 -0.82 -6.84
C ASN A 50 -12.46 -1.42 -5.52
N GLU A 51 -11.94 -2.60 -5.15
CA GLU A 51 -12.31 -3.25 -3.90
C GLU A 51 -11.48 -2.79 -2.72
N PHE A 52 -10.32 -2.21 -2.98
CA PHE A 52 -9.39 -1.84 -1.93
C PHE A 52 -9.61 -0.43 -1.45
N ASP A 53 -9.31 -0.20 -0.18
CA ASP A 53 -9.41 1.12 0.43
C ASP A 53 -8.04 1.79 0.52
N ALA A 54 -6.97 1.01 0.44
CA ALA A 54 -5.60 1.52 0.39
C ALA A 54 -4.68 0.44 -0.17
N LEU A 55 -3.54 0.87 -0.69
CA LEU A 55 -2.49 -0.01 -1.20
C LEU A 55 -1.17 0.33 -0.51
N ILE A 56 -0.51 -0.69 0.02
CA ILE A 56 0.84 -0.57 0.54
C ILE A 56 1.74 -1.39 -0.37
N SER A 57 2.81 -0.80 -0.87
CA SER A 57 3.69 -1.50 -1.80
C SER A 57 5.16 -1.26 -1.47
N ASP A 58 5.93 -2.34 -1.56
CA ASP A 58 7.38 -2.22 -1.63
C ASP A 58 7.74 -1.51 -2.93
N VAL A 59 8.81 -0.72 -2.91
CA VAL A 59 9.26 -0.02 -4.11
C VAL A 59 10.02 -0.97 -5.03
N ARG A 60 10.97 -1.72 -4.48
CA ARG A 60 11.85 -2.56 -5.30
C ARG A 60 11.32 -3.97 -5.38
N MET A 61 10.79 -4.31 -6.56
CA MET A 61 10.30 -5.64 -6.87
C MET A 61 10.70 -5.97 -8.30
N PRO A 62 10.97 -7.26 -8.61
CA PRO A 62 11.24 -7.65 -10.01
C PRO A 62 10.04 -7.34 -10.90
N GLY A 63 10.32 -6.95 -12.14
CA GLY A 63 9.25 -6.58 -13.07
C GLY A 63 8.73 -5.19 -12.78
N VAL A 64 7.43 -5.06 -12.60
CA VAL A 64 6.82 -3.78 -12.27
C VAL A 64 7.15 -3.44 -10.81
N ASP A 65 7.81 -2.31 -10.59
CA ASP A 65 8.15 -1.88 -9.23
C ASP A 65 7.00 -1.10 -8.60
N GLY A 66 7.18 -0.73 -7.32
CA GLY A 66 6.12 -0.06 -6.58
C GLY A 66 5.80 1.34 -7.09
N ILE A 67 6.78 2.05 -7.62
CA ILE A 67 6.55 3.39 -8.17
C ILE A 67 5.71 3.31 -9.44
N GLU A 68 6.03 2.36 -10.31
CA GLU A 68 5.23 2.16 -11.52
C GLU A 68 3.84 1.64 -11.18
N LEU A 69 3.73 0.75 -10.19
CA LEU A 69 2.43 0.29 -9.73
C LEU A 69 1.58 1.46 -9.24
N GLN A 70 2.17 2.33 -8.42
CA GLN A 70 1.48 3.51 -7.92
C GLN A 70 0.98 4.39 -9.08
N ARG A 71 1.82 4.58 -10.09
CA ARG A 71 1.46 5.38 -11.25
C ARG A 71 0.25 4.79 -11.97
N ARG A 72 0.28 3.47 -12.21
CA ARG A 72 -0.83 2.78 -12.91
C ARG A 72 -2.12 2.83 -12.12
N VAL A 73 -2.03 2.62 -10.81
CA VAL A 73 -3.19 2.72 -9.94
C VAL A 73 -3.77 4.13 -9.96
N GLY A 74 -2.90 5.14 -9.99
CA GLY A 74 -3.32 6.53 -10.04
C GLY A 74 -4.08 6.89 -11.32
N ILE A 75 -3.77 6.22 -12.43
CA ILE A 75 -4.51 6.41 -13.67
C ILE A 75 -5.89 5.76 -13.58
N GLU A 76 -5.93 4.55 -13.05
CA GLU A 76 -7.17 3.77 -13.01
C GLU A 76 -8.11 4.23 -11.92
N ARG A 77 -7.56 4.57 -10.75
CA ARG A 77 -8.36 4.99 -9.59
C ARG A 77 -7.58 6.02 -8.77
N PRO A 78 -7.65 7.31 -9.17
CA PRO A 78 -6.86 8.35 -8.51
C PRO A 78 -7.12 8.48 -7.01
N GLN A 79 -8.31 8.08 -6.55
CA GLN A 79 -8.67 8.22 -5.14
C GLN A 79 -8.07 7.16 -4.24
N LEU A 80 -7.54 6.06 -4.80
CA LEU A 80 -6.96 5.01 -3.96
C LEU A 80 -5.64 5.49 -3.38
N PRO A 81 -5.54 5.63 -2.06
CA PRO A 81 -4.29 6.08 -1.46
C PRO A 81 -3.24 4.98 -1.52
N VAL A 82 -2.00 5.38 -1.80
CA VAL A 82 -0.88 4.45 -1.90
C VAL A 82 0.19 4.86 -0.91
N ILE A 83 0.69 3.90 -0.16
CA ILE A 83 1.82 4.07 0.74
C ILE A 83 2.96 3.20 0.22
N LEU A 84 4.13 3.79 0.09
CA LEU A 84 5.31 3.07 -0.40
C LEU A 84 6.26 2.76 0.75
N ILE A 85 6.89 1.60 0.66
CA ILE A 85 7.89 1.16 1.62
C ILE A 85 9.16 0.84 0.85
N SER A 86 10.31 1.33 1.32
CA SER A 86 11.56 1.13 0.59
C SER A 86 12.73 0.95 1.54
N ALA A 87 13.66 0.08 1.16
CA ALA A 87 14.95 -0.04 1.83
C ALA A 87 15.94 1.01 1.30
N HIS A 88 15.59 1.72 0.24
CA HIS A 88 16.50 2.63 -0.45
C HIS A 88 15.95 4.05 -0.44
N THR A 89 16.71 5.00 0.10
CA THR A 89 16.25 6.38 0.23
C THR A 89 16.24 7.15 -1.08
N ASP A 90 17.04 6.72 -2.07
CA ASP A 90 17.15 7.44 -3.33
C ASP A 90 15.88 7.36 -4.19
N VAL A 91 15.02 6.36 -3.97
CA VAL A 91 13.77 6.23 -4.72
C VAL A 91 12.58 6.89 -4.01
N VAL A 92 12.77 7.34 -2.77
CA VAL A 92 11.69 7.91 -1.96
C VAL A 92 11.12 9.17 -2.61
N LEU A 93 12.00 10.04 -3.10
CA LEU A 93 11.57 11.33 -3.66
C LEU A 93 10.71 11.14 -4.91
N ALA A 94 11.09 10.19 -5.78
CA ALA A 94 10.31 9.93 -6.99
C ALA A 94 8.90 9.42 -6.64
N GLY A 95 8.82 8.54 -5.64
CA GLY A 95 7.52 7.99 -5.22
C GLY A 95 6.62 9.04 -4.61
N SER A 96 7.19 9.95 -3.80
CA SER A 96 6.39 10.91 -3.06
C SER A 96 5.77 12.00 -3.93
N SER A 97 6.21 12.13 -5.19
CA SER A 97 5.68 13.17 -6.08
C SER A 97 4.33 12.81 -6.70
N GLN A 98 3.87 11.57 -6.57
CA GLN A 98 2.60 11.14 -7.16
C GLN A 98 1.41 11.66 -6.34
N PRO A 99 0.34 12.15 -7.01
CA PRO A 99 -0.81 12.71 -6.27
C PRO A 99 -1.52 11.73 -5.35
N ASN A 100 -1.47 10.44 -5.66
CA ASN A 100 -2.13 9.42 -4.83
C ASN A 100 -1.24 8.89 -3.71
N ASN A 101 -0.01 9.39 -3.59
CA ASN A 101 0.89 8.96 -2.52
C ASN A 101 0.46 9.56 -1.18
N ARG A 102 0.42 8.73 -0.14
CA ARG A 102 0.07 9.15 1.21
C ARG A 102 1.15 8.84 2.22
N GLY A 103 2.33 8.49 1.74
CA GLY A 103 3.47 8.30 2.61
C GLY A 103 4.50 7.40 1.99
N VAL A 104 5.76 7.62 2.37
CA VAL A 104 6.87 6.76 1.99
C VAL A 104 7.63 6.44 3.27
N PHE A 105 7.79 5.15 3.53
CA PHE A 105 8.40 4.68 4.76
C PHE A 105 9.65 3.87 4.45
N ARG A 106 10.64 4.02 5.30
CA ARG A 106 11.89 3.31 5.17
C ARG A 106 11.84 2.00 5.94
N LYS A 107 12.38 0.95 5.37
CA LYS A 107 12.51 -0.33 6.08
C LYS A 107 13.68 -0.27 7.05
N PRO A 108 13.57 -0.83 8.25
CA PRO A 108 12.38 -1.49 8.81
C PRO A 108 11.33 -0.46 9.19
N VAL A 109 10.06 -0.81 8.92
CA VAL A 109 8.94 0.12 9.10
C VAL A 109 8.61 0.24 10.58
N ASP A 110 8.42 1.47 11.04
CA ASP A 110 7.88 1.71 12.39
C ASP A 110 6.37 1.44 12.36
N ALA A 111 5.94 0.47 13.16
CA ALA A 111 4.54 0.03 13.14
C ALA A 111 3.57 1.15 13.49
N ALA A 112 3.89 1.94 14.51
CA ALA A 112 3.00 3.02 14.94
C ALA A 112 2.87 4.09 13.87
N GLU A 113 3.97 4.46 13.22
CA GLU A 113 3.96 5.46 12.17
C GLU A 113 3.17 4.98 10.96
N LEU A 114 3.34 3.71 10.60
CA LEU A 114 2.62 3.15 9.46
C LEU A 114 1.13 3.12 9.73
N LEU A 115 0.71 2.66 10.90
CA LEU A 115 -0.70 2.60 11.25
C LEU A 115 -1.33 3.99 11.28
N GLU A 116 -0.60 4.99 11.76
CA GLU A 116 -1.08 6.36 11.75
C GLU A 116 -1.30 6.87 10.33
N ALA A 117 -0.34 6.60 9.43
CA ALA A 117 -0.46 7.02 8.03
C ALA A 117 -1.64 6.34 7.34
N ILE A 118 -1.84 5.05 7.61
CA ILE A 118 -2.98 4.32 7.04
C ILE A 118 -4.28 4.92 7.53
N GLY A 119 -4.38 5.17 8.83
CA GLY A 119 -5.60 5.75 9.39
C GLY A 119 -5.94 7.10 8.78
N ALA A 120 -4.93 7.95 8.59
CA ALA A 120 -5.13 9.26 7.96
C ALA A 120 -5.58 9.11 6.50
N ALA A 121 -4.94 8.18 5.77
CA ALA A 121 -5.28 7.94 4.37
C ALA A 121 -6.72 7.45 4.21
N LEU A 122 -7.15 6.56 5.09
CA LEU A 122 -8.50 5.98 5.03
C LEU A 122 -9.58 7.00 5.39
N LYS A 123 -9.24 8.04 6.12
CA LYS A 123 -10.19 9.11 6.43
C LYS A 123 -10.36 10.08 5.27
N GLY A 124 -9.63 9.89 4.18
CA GLY A 124 -9.70 10.78 3.03
C GLY A 124 -9.04 12.12 3.25
N ILE A 125 -8.20 12.24 4.25
CA ILE A 125 -7.46 13.45 4.52
C ILE A 125 -6.24 13.46 3.60
N ALA A 126 -6.23 14.39 2.71
CA ALA A 126 -5.15 14.51 1.73
C ALA A 126 -4.04 15.36 2.27
#